data_17d31c29eb633d9d6c6bc26ebf485ce7
#
_entry.id   17d31c29eb633d9d6c6bc26ebf485ce7
#
_cell.length_a   1.000
_cell.length_b   1.000
_cell.length_c   1.000
_cell.angle_alpha   90.00
_cell.angle_beta   90.00
_cell.angle_gamma   90.00
#
_symmetry.space_group_name_H-M   'P 1'
#
loop_
_entity.id
_entity.type
_entity.pdbx_description
1 polymer ?
#
loop_
_entity_poly.entity_id
_entity_poly.type
_entity_poly.pdbx_seq_one_letter_code
_entity_poly.pdbx_strand_id
1 'polypeptide(L)'
;MVYFLQIYCSHYGPKARPVAYGLLGEDFLIEREAEDPAEDWIAPLNRALESLPIQNTLYLFHGQFETRILWPYLTKKARERLERAADLYDEIKKRTAISPLASYRLANLALHGGYKGSVCVGENFPRFFKEAGPNDLVEQIKGNLNAMAATEKYLQQLKSRLRHGDLEIDGFSLHPFQITGKTEASMDRYVQYDDLLYVEKAGRFTLDTPAKILPYDAERRALVLESDMPIEQSVPAPEGYLIFTLENIVYYDTLLLFIHELRNKSR
;
A
#
# COMPACT_ATOMS: atom_id res chain seq x y z
N MET A 1 -16.62 2.91 -3.87
CA MET A 1 -16.63 3.07 -2.39
C MET A 1 -15.59 2.15 -1.80
N VAL A 2 -14.98 2.55 -0.68
CA VAL A 2 -13.92 1.82 0.01
C VAL A 2 -14.44 1.37 1.37
N TYR A 3 -14.10 0.14 1.76
CA TYR A 3 -14.47 -0.47 3.03
C TYR A 3 -13.22 -0.92 3.77
N PHE A 4 -13.24 -0.87 5.10
CA PHE A 4 -12.14 -1.26 5.96
C PHE A 4 -12.65 -2.27 6.98
N LEU A 5 -12.08 -3.47 6.98
CA LEU A 5 -12.41 -4.52 7.95
C LEU A 5 -11.20 -4.77 8.84
N GLN A 6 -11.43 -4.78 10.14
CA GLN A 6 -10.46 -5.21 11.13
C GLN A 6 -11.08 -6.23 12.07
N ILE A 7 -10.31 -7.26 12.39
CA ILE A 7 -10.72 -8.39 13.20
C ILE A 7 -9.79 -8.45 14.40
N TYR A 8 -10.37 -8.68 15.56
CA TYR A 8 -9.66 -8.74 16.82
C TYR A 8 -9.76 -10.14 17.41
N CYS A 9 -8.67 -10.64 17.95
CA CYS A 9 -8.53 -12.00 18.41
C CYS A 9 -8.26 -12.06 19.91
N SER A 10 -8.68 -13.14 20.55
CA SER A 10 -8.49 -13.37 21.98
C SER A 10 -7.02 -13.39 22.41
N HIS A 11 -6.14 -13.83 21.52
CA HIS A 11 -4.68 -13.88 21.68
C HIS A 11 -4.02 -14.19 20.32
N TYR A 12 -2.70 -14.16 20.25
CA TYR A 12 -1.94 -14.57 19.06
C TYR A 12 -1.42 -16.00 19.26
N GLY A 13 -1.95 -16.96 18.51
CA GLY A 13 -1.52 -18.35 18.57
C GLY A 13 -2.48 -19.33 17.89
N PRO A 14 -2.18 -20.64 17.94
CA PRO A 14 -2.96 -21.65 17.23
C PRO A 14 -4.42 -21.80 17.69
N LYS A 15 -4.69 -21.41 18.94
CA LYS A 15 -6.03 -21.46 19.55
C LYS A 15 -6.72 -20.09 19.58
N ALA A 16 -6.20 -19.11 18.84
CA ALA A 16 -6.82 -17.79 18.75
C ALA A 16 -8.20 -17.91 18.12
N ARG A 17 -9.13 -17.12 18.63
CA ARG A 17 -10.49 -16.98 18.08
C ARG A 17 -10.87 -15.50 17.95
N PRO A 18 -11.77 -15.16 17.04
CA PRO A 18 -12.24 -13.79 16.95
C PRO A 18 -13.03 -13.43 18.21
N VAL A 19 -12.85 -12.20 18.71
CA VAL A 19 -13.57 -11.68 19.89
C VAL A 19 -14.30 -10.36 19.60
N ALA A 20 -13.90 -9.66 18.55
CA ALA A 20 -14.57 -8.47 18.05
C ALA A 20 -14.20 -8.24 16.59
N TYR A 21 -15.00 -7.47 15.88
CA TYR A 21 -14.65 -6.92 14.59
C TYR A 21 -15.20 -5.52 14.42
N GLY A 22 -14.62 -4.79 13.48
CA GLY A 22 -15.14 -3.53 12.99
C GLY A 22 -15.10 -3.48 11.47
N LEU A 23 -16.18 -3.07 10.85
CA LEU A 23 -16.28 -2.76 9.43
C LEU A 23 -16.71 -1.29 9.29
N LEU A 24 -15.92 -0.53 8.55
CA LEU A 24 -16.22 0.84 8.16
C LEU A 24 -16.55 0.89 6.67
N GLY A 25 -17.69 1.45 6.34
CA GLY A 25 -18.14 1.79 4.99
C GLY A 25 -18.73 3.18 5.00
N GLU A 26 -20.03 3.31 4.71
CA GLU A 26 -20.81 4.54 4.96
C GLU A 26 -20.96 4.78 6.47
N ASP A 27 -21.22 3.70 7.19
CA ASP A 27 -21.34 3.67 8.64
C ASP A 27 -20.41 2.62 9.27
N PHE A 28 -20.29 2.66 10.60
CA PHE A 28 -19.58 1.66 11.36
C PHE A 28 -20.50 0.49 11.71
N LEU A 29 -20.06 -0.73 11.39
CA LEU A 29 -20.59 -1.96 11.95
C LEU A 29 -19.52 -2.52 12.91
N ILE A 30 -19.82 -2.51 14.22
CA ILE A 30 -18.89 -2.98 15.25
C ILE A 30 -19.63 -3.97 16.14
N GLU A 31 -19.07 -5.17 16.24
CA GLU A 31 -19.62 -6.22 17.09
C GLU A 31 -18.51 -6.87 17.92
N ARG A 32 -18.90 -7.39 19.05
CA ARG A 32 -18.05 -8.19 19.94
C ARG A 32 -18.69 -9.54 20.21
N GLU A 33 -17.90 -10.47 20.68
CA GLU A 33 -18.37 -11.77 21.13
C GLU A 33 -19.51 -11.58 22.15
N ALA A 34 -20.63 -12.25 21.88
CA ALA A 34 -21.79 -12.23 22.74
C ALA A 34 -21.52 -12.98 24.07
N GLU A 35 -22.15 -12.54 25.14
CA GLU A 35 -22.12 -13.27 26.42
C GLU A 35 -22.89 -14.59 26.32
N ASP A 36 -23.94 -14.63 25.50
CA ASP A 36 -24.68 -15.85 25.18
C ASP A 36 -24.00 -16.61 24.03
N PRO A 37 -23.49 -17.83 24.29
CA PRO A 37 -22.87 -18.63 23.24
C PRO A 37 -23.82 -19.03 22.09
N ALA A 38 -25.12 -18.94 22.29
CA ALA A 38 -26.11 -19.24 21.25
C ALA A 38 -26.31 -18.09 20.27
N GLU A 39 -25.84 -16.90 20.59
CA GLU A 39 -25.94 -15.74 19.73
C GLU A 39 -24.88 -15.77 18.62
N ASP A 40 -25.34 -15.72 17.36
CA ASP A 40 -24.45 -15.61 16.21
C ASP A 40 -24.05 -14.13 15.97
N TRP A 41 -23.13 -13.65 16.77
CA TRP A 41 -22.63 -12.27 16.70
C TRP A 41 -21.82 -11.97 15.43
N ILE A 42 -21.48 -12.99 14.62
CA ILE A 42 -20.81 -12.84 13.32
C ILE A 42 -21.82 -12.75 12.16
N ALA A 43 -23.08 -13.10 12.37
CA ALA A 43 -24.11 -13.00 11.34
C ALA A 43 -24.25 -11.60 10.71
N PRO A 44 -24.16 -10.48 11.46
CA PRO A 44 -24.18 -9.14 10.85
C PRO A 44 -23.01 -8.93 9.88
N LEU A 45 -21.79 -9.39 10.21
CA LEU A 45 -20.63 -9.30 9.33
C LEU A 45 -20.84 -10.11 8.05
N ASN A 46 -21.35 -11.34 8.17
CA ASN A 46 -21.66 -12.17 7.02
C ASN A 46 -22.61 -11.43 6.06
N ARG A 47 -23.72 -10.90 6.55
CA ARG A 47 -24.67 -10.12 5.75
C ARG A 47 -24.03 -8.89 5.11
N ALA A 48 -23.23 -8.16 5.86
CA ALA A 48 -22.51 -6.98 5.34
C ALA A 48 -21.56 -7.35 4.21
N LEU A 49 -20.70 -8.35 4.39
CA LEU A 49 -19.76 -8.80 3.37
C LEU A 49 -20.45 -9.32 2.10
N GLU A 50 -21.56 -10.06 2.25
CA GLU A 50 -22.35 -10.59 1.12
C GLU A 50 -23.04 -9.48 0.32
N SER A 51 -23.39 -8.37 0.97
CA SER A 51 -24.05 -7.22 0.34
C SER A 51 -23.07 -6.26 -0.34
N LEU A 52 -21.75 -6.36 -0.05
CA LEU A 52 -20.76 -5.47 -0.63
C LEU A 52 -20.67 -5.65 -2.14
N PRO A 53 -20.89 -4.62 -2.96
CA PRO A 53 -20.71 -4.68 -4.40
C PRO A 53 -19.28 -5.10 -4.77
N ILE A 54 -19.15 -5.94 -5.79
CA ILE A 54 -17.85 -6.50 -6.21
C ILE A 54 -16.87 -5.41 -6.63
N GLN A 55 -17.36 -4.32 -7.22
CA GLN A 55 -16.54 -3.17 -7.66
C GLN A 55 -15.98 -2.34 -6.50
N ASN A 56 -16.49 -2.49 -5.29
CA ASN A 56 -16.01 -1.77 -4.12
C ASN A 56 -14.74 -2.45 -3.57
N THR A 57 -13.79 -1.67 -3.12
CA THR A 57 -12.56 -2.19 -2.53
C THR A 57 -12.78 -2.46 -1.04
N LEU A 58 -12.45 -3.66 -0.59
CA LEU A 58 -12.36 -4.02 0.83
C LEU A 58 -10.90 -4.09 1.22
N TYR A 59 -10.49 -3.32 2.22
CA TYR A 59 -9.14 -3.34 2.77
C TYR A 59 -9.08 -4.05 4.12
N LEU A 60 -8.02 -4.80 4.29
CA LEU A 60 -7.52 -5.34 5.56
C LEU A 60 -6.19 -4.67 5.91
N PHE A 61 -5.72 -4.90 7.13
CA PHE A 61 -4.38 -4.52 7.56
C PHE A 61 -3.73 -5.68 8.28
N HIS A 62 -2.68 -6.28 7.69
CA HIS A 62 -2.08 -7.56 8.12
C HIS A 62 -3.11 -8.70 8.14
N GLY A 63 -3.97 -8.74 7.12
CA GLY A 63 -5.18 -9.53 7.13
C GLY A 63 -5.02 -11.04 7.07
N GLN A 64 -3.84 -11.58 6.82
CA GLN A 64 -3.65 -13.03 6.66
C GLN A 64 -3.98 -13.83 7.93
N PHE A 65 -3.57 -13.32 9.09
CA PHE A 65 -3.81 -14.01 10.36
C PHE A 65 -5.28 -13.89 10.76
N GLU A 66 -5.82 -12.69 10.75
CA GLU A 66 -7.22 -12.41 11.12
C GLU A 66 -8.19 -13.11 10.17
N THR A 67 -7.92 -13.12 8.88
CA THR A 67 -8.73 -13.81 7.87
C THR A 67 -8.80 -15.31 8.17
N ARG A 68 -7.67 -15.94 8.47
CA ARG A 68 -7.62 -17.37 8.81
C ARG A 68 -8.45 -17.71 10.04
N ILE A 69 -8.44 -16.85 11.06
CA ILE A 69 -9.18 -17.06 12.30
C ILE A 69 -10.68 -16.88 12.09
N LEU A 70 -11.08 -15.89 11.29
CA LEU A 70 -12.47 -15.62 10.99
C LEU A 70 -13.09 -16.65 10.03
N TRP A 71 -12.26 -17.27 9.17
CA TRP A 71 -12.68 -18.16 8.10
C TRP A 71 -13.72 -19.22 8.50
N PRO A 72 -13.58 -19.96 9.62
CA PRO A 72 -14.57 -20.96 10.02
C PRO A 72 -15.98 -20.42 10.25
N TYR A 73 -16.12 -19.16 10.57
CA TYR A 73 -17.37 -18.50 10.96
C TYR A 73 -18.08 -17.81 9.78
N LEU A 74 -17.41 -17.72 8.64
CA LEU A 74 -17.96 -17.04 7.46
C LEU A 74 -18.76 -17.98 6.57
N THR A 75 -19.83 -17.43 5.98
CA THR A 75 -20.54 -18.07 4.86
C THR A 75 -19.63 -18.17 3.64
N LYS A 76 -20.01 -19.02 2.66
CA LYS A 76 -19.25 -19.16 1.42
C LYS A 76 -19.10 -17.81 0.67
N LYS A 77 -20.19 -17.05 0.54
CA LYS A 77 -20.14 -15.74 -0.16
C LYS A 77 -19.27 -14.71 0.58
N ALA A 78 -19.36 -14.66 1.91
CA ALA A 78 -18.52 -13.78 2.71
C ALA A 78 -17.03 -14.14 2.57
N ARG A 79 -16.67 -15.43 2.51
CA ARG A 79 -15.30 -15.91 2.22
C ARG A 79 -14.80 -15.44 0.87
N GLU A 80 -15.60 -15.66 -0.19
CA GLU A 80 -15.27 -15.22 -1.55
C GLU A 80 -15.03 -13.70 -1.62
N ARG A 81 -15.76 -12.93 -0.81
CA ARG A 81 -15.58 -11.47 -0.72
C ARG A 81 -14.29 -11.11 0.01
N LEU A 82 -13.98 -11.82 1.08
CA LEU A 82 -12.77 -11.59 1.88
C LEU A 82 -11.50 -11.99 1.13
N GLU A 83 -11.53 -13.04 0.31
CA GLU A 83 -10.41 -13.46 -0.56
C GLU A 83 -9.99 -12.38 -1.57
N ARG A 84 -10.92 -11.50 -1.94
CA ARG A 84 -10.66 -10.38 -2.85
C ARG A 84 -10.26 -9.09 -2.13
N ALA A 85 -10.17 -9.14 -0.83
CA ALA A 85 -9.73 -7.97 -0.06
C ALA A 85 -8.27 -7.65 -0.34
N ALA A 86 -7.96 -6.36 -0.39
CA ALA A 86 -6.58 -5.88 -0.50
C ALA A 86 -5.97 -5.66 0.88
N ASP A 87 -4.69 -5.95 1.06
CA ASP A 87 -3.98 -5.67 2.30
C ASP A 87 -3.25 -4.33 2.20
N LEU A 88 -3.64 -3.36 3.03
CA LEU A 88 -3.02 -2.03 3.06
C LEU A 88 -1.53 -2.08 3.40
N TYR A 89 -1.13 -2.98 4.30
CA TYR A 89 0.27 -3.15 4.67
C TYR A 89 1.10 -3.58 3.46
N ASP A 90 0.65 -4.62 2.74
CA ASP A 90 1.36 -5.14 1.57
C ASP A 90 1.39 -4.12 0.42
N GLU A 91 0.28 -3.41 0.20
CA GLU A 91 0.19 -2.39 -0.84
C GLU A 91 1.15 -1.22 -0.59
N ILE A 92 1.27 -0.76 0.65
CA ILE A 92 2.21 0.31 1.02
C ILE A 92 3.64 -0.21 0.96
N LYS A 93 3.90 -1.40 1.50
CA LYS A 93 5.25 -1.98 1.51
C LYS A 93 5.82 -2.15 0.11
N LYS A 94 5.01 -2.59 -0.84
CA LYS A 94 5.41 -2.67 -2.25
C LYS A 94 5.84 -1.31 -2.80
N ARG A 95 5.10 -0.24 -2.50
CA ARG A 95 5.34 1.10 -3.04
C ARG A 95 6.45 1.87 -2.32
N THR A 96 6.78 1.46 -1.12
CA THR A 96 7.87 2.04 -0.33
C THR A 96 9.11 1.14 -0.28
N ALA A 97 9.16 0.10 -1.11
CA ALA A 97 10.28 -0.85 -1.12
C ALA A 97 11.63 -0.17 -1.39
N ILE A 98 11.64 0.94 -2.11
CA ILE A 98 12.82 1.70 -2.51
C ILE A 98 13.31 2.65 -1.42
N SER A 99 12.37 3.28 -0.73
CA SER A 99 12.61 4.15 0.44
C SER A 99 11.79 3.60 1.59
N PRO A 100 12.30 2.55 2.27
CA PRO A 100 11.56 1.90 3.33
C PRO A 100 11.24 2.88 4.46
N LEU A 101 10.02 2.81 4.94
CA LEU A 101 9.59 3.59 6.09
C LEU A 101 10.28 3.06 7.36
N ALA A 102 10.54 3.96 8.30
CA ALA A 102 11.08 3.59 9.61
C ALA A 102 10.18 2.59 10.37
N SER A 103 8.89 2.60 10.07
CA SER A 103 7.93 1.67 10.65
C SER A 103 6.69 1.52 9.78
N TYR A 104 6.22 0.29 9.65
CA TYR A 104 4.97 -0.09 8.97
C TYR A 104 3.82 -0.40 9.94
N ARG A 105 3.92 0.00 11.20
CA ARG A 105 2.82 -0.13 12.16
C ARG A 105 1.66 0.78 11.75
N LEU A 106 0.42 0.32 11.94
CA LEU A 106 -0.79 1.06 11.56
C LEU A 106 -0.78 2.50 12.11
N ALA A 107 -0.39 2.69 13.36
CA ALA A 107 -0.31 4.01 13.97
C ALA A 107 0.62 4.97 13.20
N ASN A 108 1.79 4.49 12.76
CA ASN A 108 2.75 5.31 12.02
C ASN A 108 2.28 5.58 10.58
N LEU A 109 1.72 4.58 9.91
CA LEU A 109 1.17 4.76 8.56
C LEU A 109 -0.01 5.74 8.56
N ALA A 110 -0.87 5.65 9.57
CA ALA A 110 -2.01 6.55 9.73
C ALA A 110 -1.58 8.01 9.97
N LEU A 111 -0.45 8.25 10.65
CA LEU A 111 0.13 9.58 10.82
C LEU A 111 0.48 10.21 9.48
N HIS A 112 1.06 9.45 8.53
CA HIS A 112 1.34 9.93 7.17
C HIS A 112 0.06 10.31 6.41
N GLY A 113 -1.08 9.65 6.71
CA GLY A 113 -2.41 10.01 6.19
C GLY A 113 -3.13 11.12 6.96
N GLY A 114 -2.50 11.66 8.02
CA GLY A 114 -3.01 12.77 8.82
C GLY A 114 -3.81 12.39 10.06
N TYR A 115 -3.90 11.10 10.42
CA TYR A 115 -4.58 10.66 11.64
C TYR A 115 -3.67 10.75 12.86
N LYS A 116 -4.17 11.34 13.95
CA LYS A 116 -3.42 11.56 15.20
C LYS A 116 -4.08 10.89 16.42
N GLY A 117 -5.11 10.07 16.19
CA GLY A 117 -5.81 9.38 17.26
C GLY A 117 -5.06 8.17 17.81
N SER A 118 -5.58 7.58 18.88
CA SER A 118 -5.04 6.36 19.46
C SER A 118 -5.29 5.16 18.54
N VAL A 119 -4.31 4.26 18.45
CA VAL A 119 -4.39 3.00 17.71
C VAL A 119 -3.96 1.87 18.64
N CYS A 120 -4.84 0.89 18.83
CA CYS A 120 -4.58 -0.31 19.61
C CYS A 120 -4.91 -1.54 18.79
N VAL A 121 -3.88 -2.15 18.23
CA VAL A 121 -3.97 -3.34 17.37
C VAL A 121 -2.91 -4.37 17.74
N GLY A 122 -3.01 -5.57 17.16
CA GLY A 122 -2.03 -6.61 17.36
C GLY A 122 -1.99 -7.09 18.82
N GLU A 123 -0.81 -7.41 19.31
CA GLU A 123 -0.58 -8.03 20.63
C GLU A 123 -1.12 -7.20 21.82
N ASN A 124 -1.31 -5.89 21.65
CA ASN A 124 -1.83 -5.03 22.70
C ASN A 124 -3.35 -5.13 22.85
N PHE A 125 -4.06 -5.51 21.79
CA PHE A 125 -5.52 -5.53 21.81
C PHE A 125 -6.11 -6.56 22.80
N PRO A 126 -5.61 -7.79 22.94
CA PRO A 126 -6.17 -8.76 23.89
C PRO A 126 -6.14 -8.28 25.34
N ARG A 127 -5.14 -7.50 25.72
CA ARG A 127 -5.06 -6.89 27.04
C ARG A 127 -6.10 -5.78 27.17
N PHE A 128 -6.12 -4.86 26.20
CA PHE A 128 -7.11 -3.79 26.16
C PHE A 128 -8.53 -4.34 26.20
N PHE A 129 -8.84 -5.37 25.42
CA PHE A 129 -10.17 -6.00 25.35
C PHE A 129 -10.65 -6.52 26.73
N LYS A 130 -9.75 -7.01 27.57
CA LYS A 130 -10.08 -7.51 28.91
C LYS A 130 -10.33 -6.40 29.94
N GLU A 131 -9.69 -5.26 29.75
CA GLU A 131 -9.68 -4.16 30.72
C GLU A 131 -10.70 -3.05 30.35
N ALA A 132 -11.06 -2.94 29.05
CA ALA A 132 -11.91 -1.87 28.54
C ALA A 132 -13.40 -2.11 28.81
N GLY A 133 -14.11 -1.04 29.11
CA GLY A 133 -15.57 -1.03 29.09
C GLY A 133 -16.14 -1.13 27.67
N PRO A 134 -17.45 -1.46 27.53
CA PRO A 134 -18.05 -1.61 26.20
C PRO A 134 -17.92 -0.37 25.30
N ASN A 135 -18.11 0.81 25.86
CA ASN A 135 -17.99 2.08 25.13
C ASN A 135 -16.54 2.36 24.69
N ASP A 136 -15.56 2.10 25.59
CA ASP A 136 -14.14 2.29 25.29
C ASP A 136 -13.70 1.36 24.18
N LEU A 137 -14.22 0.13 24.17
CA LEU A 137 -13.95 -0.84 23.11
C LEU A 137 -14.48 -0.35 21.76
N VAL A 138 -15.70 0.13 21.69
CA VAL A 138 -16.31 0.67 20.46
C VAL A 138 -15.52 1.86 19.96
N GLU A 139 -15.17 2.82 20.82
CA GLU A 139 -14.38 4.00 20.41
C GLU A 139 -12.97 3.62 19.95
N GLN A 140 -12.33 2.63 20.59
CA GLN A 140 -11.02 2.16 20.14
C GLN A 140 -11.10 1.46 18.78
N ILE A 141 -12.14 0.66 18.51
CA ILE A 141 -12.34 0.00 17.22
C ILE A 141 -12.61 1.06 16.13
N LYS A 142 -13.42 2.07 16.39
CA LYS A 142 -13.62 3.21 15.49
C LYS A 142 -12.29 3.93 15.19
N GLY A 143 -11.49 4.18 16.24
CA GLY A 143 -10.17 4.78 16.11
C GLY A 143 -9.26 3.99 15.18
N ASN A 144 -9.21 2.67 15.33
CA ASN A 144 -8.42 1.79 14.48
C ASN A 144 -8.91 1.79 13.02
N LEU A 145 -10.22 1.78 12.77
CA LEU A 145 -10.80 1.85 11.44
C LEU A 145 -10.52 3.21 10.76
N ASN A 146 -10.61 4.30 11.51
CA ASN A 146 -10.21 5.62 11.02
C ASN A 146 -8.72 5.70 10.71
N ALA A 147 -7.88 5.01 11.48
CA ALA A 147 -6.46 4.88 11.17
C ALA A 147 -6.21 4.11 9.87
N MET A 148 -7.00 3.06 9.59
CA MET A 148 -6.94 2.35 8.30
C MET A 148 -7.38 3.26 7.14
N ALA A 149 -8.44 4.06 7.31
CA ALA A 149 -8.88 5.01 6.29
C ALA A 149 -7.81 6.09 6.02
N ALA A 150 -7.15 6.60 7.04
CA ALA A 150 -6.01 7.52 6.88
C ALA A 150 -4.82 6.84 6.20
N THR A 151 -4.56 5.57 6.52
CA THR A 151 -3.51 4.78 5.87
C THR A 151 -3.81 4.58 4.37
N GLU A 152 -5.06 4.36 4.01
CA GLU A 152 -5.50 4.31 2.61
C GLU A 152 -5.30 5.65 1.90
N LYS A 153 -5.62 6.76 2.55
CA LYS A 153 -5.32 8.10 2.01
C LYS A 153 -3.83 8.28 1.74
N TYR A 154 -2.96 7.82 2.63
CA TYR A 154 -1.51 7.80 2.40
C TYR A 154 -1.14 6.92 1.20
N LEU A 155 -1.76 5.73 1.07
CA LEU A 155 -1.57 4.87 -0.10
C LEU A 155 -1.94 5.58 -1.42
N GLN A 156 -3.03 6.35 -1.46
CA GLN A 156 -3.41 7.13 -2.66
C GLN A 156 -2.38 8.23 -2.96
N GLN A 157 -1.85 8.90 -1.94
CA GLN A 157 -0.76 9.86 -2.11
C GLN A 157 0.51 9.20 -2.69
N LEU A 158 0.88 8.00 -2.21
CA LEU A 158 1.98 7.23 -2.78
C LEU A 158 1.71 6.86 -4.25
N LYS A 159 0.50 6.36 -4.55
CA LYS A 159 0.11 6.04 -5.94
C LYS A 159 0.19 7.27 -6.85
N SER A 160 -0.27 8.42 -6.38
CA SER A 160 -0.21 9.68 -7.14
C SER A 160 1.24 10.09 -7.44
N ARG A 161 2.16 9.95 -6.48
CA ARG A 161 3.59 10.26 -6.68
C ARG A 161 4.29 9.31 -7.65
N LEU A 162 3.77 8.10 -7.83
CA LEU A 162 4.31 7.09 -8.72
C LEU A 162 3.68 7.12 -10.12
N ARG A 163 2.85 8.12 -10.40
CA ARG A 163 2.11 8.23 -11.67
C ARG A 163 2.35 9.57 -12.36
N HIS A 164 2.61 9.50 -13.68
CA HIS A 164 2.64 10.66 -14.56
C HIS A 164 1.97 10.30 -15.90
N GLY A 165 0.87 11.00 -16.21
CA GLY A 165 0.06 10.66 -17.37
C GLY A 165 -0.47 9.22 -17.30
N ASP A 166 -0.13 8.43 -18.31
CA ASP A 166 -0.46 7.02 -18.44
C ASP A 166 0.60 6.07 -17.85
N LEU A 167 1.69 6.60 -17.29
CA LEU A 167 2.77 5.83 -16.68
C LEU A 167 2.55 5.70 -15.18
N GLU A 168 2.72 4.48 -14.64
CA GLU A 168 2.71 4.19 -13.20
C GLU A 168 3.91 3.30 -12.86
N ILE A 169 4.83 3.77 -12.01
CA ILE A 169 5.92 2.94 -11.49
C ILE A 169 5.36 1.95 -10.46
N ASP A 170 5.66 0.67 -10.59
CA ASP A 170 5.26 -0.39 -9.65
C ASP A 170 6.44 -1.19 -9.07
N GLY A 171 7.66 -0.95 -9.56
CA GLY A 171 8.86 -1.57 -9.05
C GLY A 171 10.12 -0.76 -9.33
N PHE A 172 11.11 -0.92 -8.45
CA PHE A 172 12.41 -0.28 -8.57
C PHE A 172 13.46 -1.13 -7.86
N SER A 173 14.64 -1.22 -8.45
CA SER A 173 15.85 -1.80 -7.87
C SER A 173 17.05 -0.92 -8.17
N LEU A 174 17.99 -0.80 -7.22
CA LEU A 174 19.25 -0.10 -7.46
C LEU A 174 20.36 -1.02 -7.95
N HIS A 175 20.30 -2.30 -7.60
CA HIS A 175 21.35 -3.27 -7.90
C HIS A 175 20.75 -4.61 -8.36
N PRO A 176 20.63 -4.87 -9.67
CA PRO A 176 20.86 -3.95 -10.79
C PRO A 176 19.85 -2.80 -10.81
N PHE A 177 20.22 -1.68 -11.46
CA PHE A 177 19.27 -0.60 -11.67
C PHE A 177 18.16 -1.07 -12.58
N GLN A 178 16.93 -1.03 -12.08
CA GLN A 178 15.75 -1.40 -12.83
C GLN A 178 14.52 -0.66 -12.30
N ILE A 179 13.75 -0.11 -13.21
CA ILE A 179 12.43 0.46 -12.93
C ILE A 179 11.42 -0.33 -13.74
N THR A 180 10.36 -0.77 -13.11
CA THR A 180 9.22 -1.40 -13.78
C THR A 180 7.95 -0.62 -13.53
N GLY A 181 6.98 -0.78 -14.44
CA GLY A 181 5.71 -0.12 -14.27
C GLY A 181 4.66 -0.56 -15.28
N LYS A 182 3.55 0.17 -15.21
CA LYS A 182 2.39 -0.01 -16.10
C LYS A 182 2.23 1.19 -16.99
N THR A 183 1.64 0.96 -18.16
CA THR A 183 1.26 1.99 -19.11
C THR A 183 -0.09 1.64 -19.73
N GLU A 184 -0.86 2.66 -20.07
CA GLU A 184 -2.12 2.49 -20.82
C GLU A 184 -1.88 2.44 -22.35
N ALA A 185 -0.64 2.65 -22.80
CA ALA A 185 -0.31 2.60 -24.22
C ALA A 185 -0.40 1.16 -24.76
N SER A 186 -0.95 1.05 -25.97
CA SER A 186 -1.16 -0.23 -26.66
C SER A 186 -0.01 -0.63 -27.60
N MET A 187 0.99 0.24 -27.78
CA MET A 187 2.09 0.01 -28.73
C MET A 187 3.35 -0.45 -28.01
N ASP A 188 3.95 -1.52 -28.53
CA ASP A 188 5.27 -1.95 -28.08
C ASP A 188 6.33 -0.91 -28.49
N ARG A 189 7.26 -0.61 -27.59
CA ARG A 189 8.34 0.34 -27.80
C ARG A 189 9.66 -0.21 -27.29
N TYR A 190 10.72 0.22 -27.91
CA TYR A 190 12.08 -0.15 -27.56
C TYR A 190 12.99 1.05 -27.77
N VAL A 191 13.56 1.60 -26.73
CA VAL A 191 14.43 2.77 -26.78
C VAL A 191 15.70 2.49 -26.03
N GLN A 192 16.82 2.69 -26.69
CA GLN A 192 18.13 2.71 -26.05
C GLN A 192 18.58 4.16 -25.89
N TYR A 193 19.00 4.52 -24.71
CA TYR A 193 19.56 5.82 -24.37
C TYR A 193 20.82 5.59 -23.53
N ASP A 194 21.99 5.78 -24.15
CA ASP A 194 23.27 5.38 -23.60
C ASP A 194 23.26 3.92 -23.11
N ASP A 195 23.55 3.72 -21.82
CA ASP A 195 23.56 2.41 -21.17
C ASP A 195 22.16 2.01 -20.64
N LEU A 196 21.13 2.82 -20.85
CA LEU A 196 19.76 2.56 -20.43
C LEU A 196 18.96 1.93 -21.55
N LEU A 197 18.17 0.92 -21.19
CA LEU A 197 17.25 0.25 -22.09
C LEU A 197 15.82 0.44 -21.58
N TYR A 198 14.98 1.12 -22.36
CA TYR A 198 13.56 1.20 -22.12
C TYR A 198 12.79 0.25 -23.03
N VAL A 199 12.02 -0.62 -22.45
CA VAL A 199 11.13 -1.56 -23.15
C VAL A 199 9.71 -1.37 -22.64
N GLU A 200 8.77 -1.16 -23.57
CA GLU A 200 7.35 -1.11 -23.30
C GLU A 200 6.65 -2.19 -24.12
N LYS A 201 5.93 -3.09 -23.44
CA LYS A 201 5.25 -4.22 -24.06
C LYS A 201 4.05 -4.66 -23.23
N ALA A 202 2.93 -4.91 -23.92
CA ALA A 202 1.71 -5.45 -23.32
C ALA A 202 1.22 -4.68 -22.07
N GLY A 203 1.23 -3.34 -22.12
CA GLY A 203 0.77 -2.49 -21.03
C GLY A 203 1.72 -2.41 -19.82
N ARG A 204 2.97 -2.83 -20.00
CA ARG A 204 4.03 -2.73 -18.99
C ARG A 204 5.28 -2.08 -19.58
N PHE A 205 6.05 -1.44 -18.73
CA PHE A 205 7.38 -0.97 -19.13
C PHE A 205 8.47 -1.44 -18.16
N THR A 206 9.68 -1.48 -18.69
CA THR A 206 10.92 -1.69 -17.94
C THR A 206 11.95 -0.68 -18.43
N LEU A 207 12.65 -0.05 -17.50
CA LEU A 207 13.85 0.74 -17.75
C LEU A 207 14.97 0.10 -16.95
N ASP A 208 16.03 -0.34 -17.58
CA ASP A 208 17.16 -0.98 -16.93
C ASP A 208 18.51 -0.65 -17.56
N THR A 209 19.58 -1.11 -16.92
CA THR A 209 20.96 -1.04 -17.42
C THR A 209 21.52 -2.46 -17.52
N PRO A 210 21.28 -3.19 -18.63
CA PRO A 210 21.60 -4.62 -18.71
C PRO A 210 23.06 -4.97 -18.43
N ALA A 211 23.97 -4.04 -18.62
CA ALA A 211 25.42 -4.30 -18.58
C ALA A 211 26.24 -3.45 -17.62
N LYS A 212 25.69 -2.36 -17.07
CA LYS A 212 26.44 -1.41 -16.23
C LYS A 212 25.58 -0.87 -15.08
N ILE A 213 26.24 -0.55 -13.97
CA ILE A 213 25.65 0.19 -12.85
C ILE A 213 25.73 1.69 -13.19
N LEU A 214 24.60 2.40 -13.07
CA LEU A 214 24.63 3.86 -13.21
C LEU A 214 25.59 4.49 -12.20
N PRO A 215 26.23 5.61 -12.55
CA PRO A 215 27.11 6.31 -11.64
C PRO A 215 26.41 6.62 -10.32
N TYR A 216 27.01 6.15 -9.24
CA TYR A 216 26.53 6.42 -7.88
C TYR A 216 27.57 7.25 -7.15
N ASP A 217 27.18 8.47 -6.77
CA ASP A 217 28.00 9.30 -5.90
C ASP A 217 27.86 8.80 -4.46
N ALA A 218 28.89 8.08 -3.99
CA ALA A 218 28.90 7.48 -2.66
C ALA A 218 28.94 8.52 -1.53
N GLU A 219 29.53 9.70 -1.74
CA GLU A 219 29.59 10.77 -0.75
C GLU A 219 28.21 11.40 -0.53
N ARG A 220 27.49 11.64 -1.64
CA ARG A 220 26.13 12.22 -1.60
C ARG A 220 25.04 11.15 -1.52
N ARG A 221 25.41 9.87 -1.58
CA ARG A 221 24.42 8.77 -1.72
C ARG A 221 23.42 9.02 -2.83
N ALA A 222 23.91 9.49 -3.96
CA ALA A 222 23.14 9.94 -5.10
C ALA A 222 23.31 9.02 -6.30
N LEU A 223 22.22 8.62 -6.93
CA LEU A 223 22.21 8.03 -8.25
C LEU A 223 21.94 9.16 -9.26
N VAL A 224 22.91 9.42 -10.12
CA VAL A 224 22.86 10.50 -11.10
C VAL A 224 23.04 9.97 -12.52
N LEU A 225 22.38 10.60 -13.47
CA LEU A 225 22.52 10.33 -14.88
C LEU A 225 22.95 11.62 -15.58
N GLU A 226 24.01 11.55 -16.38
CA GLU A 226 24.34 12.61 -17.33
C GLU A 226 23.32 12.59 -18.47
N SER A 227 22.67 13.71 -18.74
CA SER A 227 21.58 13.79 -19.70
C SER A 227 21.39 15.20 -20.23
N ASP A 228 21.16 15.29 -21.52
CA ASP A 228 20.77 16.51 -22.24
C ASP A 228 19.25 16.76 -22.28
N MET A 229 18.46 15.90 -21.62
CA MET A 229 17.01 16.02 -21.62
C MET A 229 16.56 17.24 -20.80
N PRO A 230 15.67 18.06 -21.34
CA PRO A 230 15.15 19.26 -20.64
C PRO A 230 14.11 18.88 -19.60
N ILE A 231 14.55 18.26 -18.49
CA ILE A 231 13.70 17.81 -17.42
C ILE A 231 13.80 18.77 -16.24
N GLU A 232 12.67 19.35 -15.84
CA GLU A 232 12.58 20.13 -14.62
C GLU A 232 12.64 19.19 -13.40
N GLN A 233 13.61 19.43 -12.52
CA GLN A 233 13.84 18.61 -11.34
C GLN A 233 13.38 19.32 -10.08
N SER A 234 12.79 18.58 -9.13
CA SER A 234 12.40 19.07 -7.82
C SER A 234 13.61 19.29 -6.87
N VAL A 235 14.79 18.79 -7.25
CA VAL A 235 16.04 18.94 -6.49
C VAL A 235 17.08 19.68 -7.33
N PRO A 236 17.86 20.61 -6.74
CA PRO A 236 18.95 21.26 -7.44
C PRO A 236 20.00 20.25 -7.92
N ALA A 237 20.24 20.20 -9.22
CA ALA A 237 21.27 19.38 -9.86
C ALA A 237 22.25 20.24 -10.63
N PRO A 238 23.51 19.79 -10.83
CA PRO A 238 24.41 20.41 -11.79
C PRO A 238 23.80 20.38 -13.20
N GLU A 239 24.16 21.35 -14.03
CA GLU A 239 23.75 21.37 -15.42
C GLU A 239 24.22 20.11 -16.16
N GLY A 240 23.32 19.52 -16.94
CA GLY A 240 23.59 18.26 -17.65
C GLY A 240 23.45 16.98 -16.81
N TYR A 241 22.91 17.08 -15.59
CA TYR A 241 22.71 15.91 -14.73
C TYR A 241 21.27 15.79 -14.22
N LEU A 242 20.77 14.57 -14.18
CA LEU A 242 19.51 14.19 -13.55
C LEU A 242 19.79 13.42 -12.26
N ILE A 243 19.14 13.81 -11.18
CA ILE A 243 19.25 13.13 -9.87
C ILE A 243 18.04 12.23 -9.69
N PHE A 244 18.25 10.93 -9.71
CA PHE A 244 17.21 9.93 -9.46
C PHE A 244 17.06 9.59 -7.99
N THR A 245 18.19 9.57 -7.24
CA THR A 245 18.18 9.42 -5.79
C THR A 245 19.18 10.36 -5.16
N LEU A 246 18.87 10.85 -3.95
CA LEU A 246 19.79 11.62 -3.11
C LEU A 246 19.50 11.26 -1.65
N GLU A 247 20.54 10.93 -0.87
CA GLU A 247 20.42 10.53 0.54
C GLU A 247 19.36 9.41 0.79
N ASN A 248 19.29 8.46 -0.12
CA ASN A 248 18.29 7.38 -0.17
C ASN A 248 16.83 7.84 -0.41
N ILE A 249 16.61 9.09 -0.78
CA ILE A 249 15.31 9.58 -1.24
C ILE A 249 15.24 9.39 -2.75
N VAL A 250 14.14 8.83 -3.24
CA VAL A 250 13.89 8.64 -4.69
C VAL A 250 13.03 9.78 -5.20
N TYR A 251 13.47 10.42 -6.26
CA TYR A 251 12.75 11.48 -6.96
C TYR A 251 11.94 10.88 -8.10
N TYR A 252 10.76 10.39 -7.77
CA TYR A 252 9.86 9.73 -8.73
C TYR A 252 9.36 10.66 -9.84
N ASP A 253 9.17 11.93 -9.55
CA ASP A 253 8.84 12.95 -10.53
C ASP A 253 9.92 13.05 -11.61
N THR A 254 11.18 13.18 -11.23
CA THR A 254 12.31 13.18 -12.19
C THR A 254 12.35 11.89 -12.99
N LEU A 255 12.19 10.73 -12.35
CA LEU A 255 12.17 9.42 -13.02
C LEU A 255 11.03 9.30 -14.03
N LEU A 256 9.82 9.69 -13.65
CA LEU A 256 8.64 9.61 -14.51
C LEU A 256 8.73 10.55 -15.70
N LEU A 257 9.22 11.77 -15.48
CA LEU A 257 9.47 12.73 -16.57
C LEU A 257 10.55 12.20 -17.52
N PHE A 258 11.64 11.61 -16.99
CA PHE A 258 12.68 10.99 -17.79
C PHE A 258 12.13 9.85 -18.67
N ILE A 259 11.35 8.94 -18.09
CA ILE A 259 10.71 7.85 -18.85
C ILE A 259 9.75 8.41 -19.90
N HIS A 260 8.99 9.46 -19.57
CA HIS A 260 8.09 10.13 -20.51
C HIS A 260 8.87 10.70 -21.73
N GLU A 261 9.97 11.38 -21.48
CA GLU A 261 10.83 11.94 -22.53
C GLU A 261 11.50 10.84 -23.37
N LEU A 262 11.96 9.74 -22.76
CA LEU A 262 12.47 8.58 -23.50
C LEU A 262 11.43 8.03 -24.48
N ARG A 263 10.18 7.91 -24.07
CA ARG A 263 9.06 7.48 -24.92
C ARG A 263 8.84 8.41 -26.11
N ASN A 264 9.03 9.71 -25.90
CA ASN A 264 8.84 10.71 -26.97
C ASN A 264 9.99 10.71 -27.97
N LYS A 265 11.22 10.42 -27.55
CA LYS A 265 12.38 10.28 -28.47
C LYS A 265 12.24 9.10 -29.44
N SER A 266 11.36 8.14 -29.17
CA SER A 266 11.11 6.98 -30.04
C SER A 266 10.14 7.25 -31.20
N ARG A 267 9.65 8.48 -31.33
CA ARG A 267 8.84 8.91 -32.45
C ARG A 267 9.70 9.58 -33.51
#